data_ea1de85d1fb358f748a087dc51c2637f
#
_entry.id   ea1de85d1fb358f748a087dc51c2637f
#
_cell.length_a   1.000
_cell.length_b   1.000
_cell.length_c   1.000
_cell.angle_alpha   90.00
_cell.angle_beta   90.00
_cell.angle_gamma   90.00
#
_symmetry.space_group_name_H-M   'P 1'
#
loop_
_entity.id
_entity.type
_entity.pdbx_description
1 polymer ?
#
loop_
_entity_poly.entity_id
_entity_poly.type
_entity_poly.pdbx_seq_one_letter_code
_entity_poly.pdbx_strand_id
1 'polypeptide(L)'
;MMNIIGCMDKPSLGEVILDGTDITKRSRKELTEVRRDKIGLVFQQFHLMNYLTALENVMMAQYYHSMPDEEEAMETLREVGRADRAKHLPNQLSGGEQQRVCIARALINHPALLLADESTGNLDEKNEYLIMDIFEKLHNAGSSIIVVTHDPEVGDEAERMIVLEHGRIAREEKKKRQRPVIAE
;
A
#
# COMPACT_ATOMS: atom_id res chain seq x y z
N MET A 1 -9.74 -2.37 12.49
CA MET A 1 -8.96 -1.11 12.56
C MET A 1 -8.58 -0.65 11.15
N MET A 2 -7.99 -1.49 10.32
CA MET A 2 -7.58 -1.12 8.97
C MET A 2 -8.72 -0.56 8.10
N ASN A 3 -9.91 -1.17 8.11
CA ASN A 3 -11.08 -0.67 7.38
C ASN A 3 -11.49 0.75 7.79
N ILE A 4 -11.28 1.12 9.06
CA ILE A 4 -11.57 2.47 9.56
C ILE A 4 -10.53 3.46 9.04
N ILE A 5 -9.22 3.13 9.17
CA ILE A 5 -8.14 3.97 8.65
C ILE A 5 -8.25 4.10 7.12
N GLY A 6 -8.61 3.01 6.43
CA GLY A 6 -8.84 2.95 4.99
C GLY A 6 -10.14 3.62 4.51
N CYS A 7 -10.89 4.29 5.40
CA CYS A 7 -12.16 4.94 5.07
C CYS A 7 -13.22 4.00 4.45
N MET A 8 -13.16 2.70 4.77
CA MET A 8 -14.14 1.70 4.33
C MET A 8 -15.25 1.51 5.36
N ASP A 9 -14.97 1.81 6.63
CA ASP A 9 -15.92 1.71 7.74
C ASP A 9 -15.75 2.89 8.70
N LYS A 10 -16.70 3.06 9.61
CA LYS A 10 -16.71 4.12 10.62
C LYS A 10 -16.42 3.58 12.01
N PRO A 11 -15.67 4.34 12.85
CA PRO A 11 -15.49 3.96 14.22
C PRO A 11 -16.82 4.14 15.00
N SER A 12 -17.09 3.24 15.96
CA SER A 12 -18.22 3.36 16.86
C SER A 12 -18.00 4.48 17.89
N LEU A 13 -16.74 4.67 18.30
CA LEU A 13 -16.30 5.68 19.27
C LEU A 13 -14.88 6.14 18.91
N GLY A 14 -14.49 7.31 19.43
CA GLY A 14 -13.17 7.88 19.21
C GLY A 14 -13.11 8.76 17.95
N GLU A 15 -11.90 9.20 17.62
CA GLU A 15 -11.63 10.09 16.49
C GLU A 15 -10.55 9.50 15.59
N VAL A 16 -10.66 9.76 14.30
CA VAL A 16 -9.64 9.40 13.30
C VAL A 16 -9.25 10.65 12.54
N ILE A 17 -7.99 11.04 12.68
CA ILE A 17 -7.41 12.19 12.00
C ILE A 17 -6.46 11.67 10.90
N LEU A 18 -6.74 12.01 9.65
CA LEU A 18 -5.93 11.69 8.50
C LEU A 18 -5.46 12.99 7.83
N ASP A 19 -4.16 13.16 7.68
CA ASP A 19 -3.56 14.35 7.08
C ASP A 19 -4.15 15.66 7.67
N GLY A 20 -4.19 15.72 9.03
CA GLY A 20 -4.74 16.85 9.80
C GLY A 20 -6.25 17.02 9.74
N THR A 21 -6.98 16.14 9.06
CA THR A 21 -8.44 16.24 8.90
C THR A 21 -9.16 15.15 9.70
N ASP A 22 -10.12 15.53 10.56
CA ASP A 22 -11.01 14.58 11.22
C ASP A 22 -11.97 13.96 10.20
N ILE A 23 -11.86 12.64 10.01
CA ILE A 23 -12.69 11.87 9.09
C ILE A 23 -13.82 11.12 9.78
N THR A 24 -13.89 11.16 11.11
CA THR A 24 -14.82 10.38 11.95
C THR A 24 -16.28 10.63 11.62
N LYS A 25 -16.64 11.90 11.44
CA LYS A 25 -18.03 12.34 11.23
C LYS A 25 -18.42 12.46 9.76
N ARG A 26 -17.51 12.18 8.84
CA ARG A 26 -17.76 12.31 7.40
C ARG A 26 -18.82 11.32 6.91
N SER A 27 -19.61 11.75 5.93
CA SER A 27 -20.57 10.90 5.23
C SER A 27 -19.83 9.80 4.44
N ARG A 28 -20.56 8.76 4.00
CA ARG A 28 -19.98 7.71 3.13
C ARG A 28 -19.42 8.28 1.84
N LYS A 29 -20.06 9.29 1.26
CA LYS A 29 -19.58 9.97 0.05
C LYS A 29 -18.25 10.67 0.30
N GLU A 30 -18.16 11.47 1.37
CA GLU A 30 -16.92 12.15 1.74
C GLU A 30 -15.79 11.17 2.09
N LEU A 31 -16.08 10.04 2.76
CA LEU A 31 -15.09 8.99 3.00
C LEU A 31 -14.60 8.34 1.69
N THR A 32 -15.47 8.23 0.68
CA THR A 32 -15.06 7.75 -0.66
C THR A 32 -14.10 8.74 -1.32
N GLU A 33 -14.35 10.03 -1.20
CA GLU A 33 -13.46 11.09 -1.70
C GLU A 33 -12.12 11.06 -0.98
N VAL A 34 -12.11 10.99 0.37
CA VAL A 34 -10.88 10.87 1.16
C VAL A 34 -10.07 9.62 0.75
N ARG A 35 -10.74 8.47 0.60
CA ARG A 35 -10.08 7.23 0.18
C ARG A 35 -9.47 7.35 -1.21
N ARG A 36 -10.18 7.95 -2.15
CA ARG A 36 -9.72 8.19 -3.51
C ARG A 36 -8.48 9.08 -3.56
N ASP A 37 -8.47 10.15 -2.75
CA ASP A 37 -7.49 11.24 -2.86
C ASP A 37 -6.30 11.08 -1.92
N LYS A 38 -6.45 10.33 -0.82
CA LYS A 38 -5.47 10.32 0.27
C LYS A 38 -4.94 8.95 0.62
N ILE A 39 -5.56 7.86 0.15
CA ILE A 39 -5.22 6.51 0.59
C ILE A 39 -4.91 5.60 -0.59
N GLY A 40 -3.72 5.04 -0.60
CA GLY A 40 -3.36 3.89 -1.42
C GLY A 40 -3.60 2.59 -0.66
N LEU A 41 -4.25 1.62 -1.29
CA LEU A 41 -4.56 0.32 -0.66
C LEU A 41 -3.85 -0.80 -1.41
N VAL A 42 -3.10 -1.61 -0.65
CA VAL A 42 -2.44 -2.83 -1.13
C VAL A 42 -2.95 -3.99 -0.29
N PHE A 43 -3.50 -5.01 -0.94
CA PHE A 43 -4.08 -6.18 -0.28
C PHE A 43 -3.24 -7.44 -0.52
N GLN A 44 -3.42 -8.46 0.31
CA GLN A 44 -2.85 -9.78 0.14
C GLN A 44 -3.32 -10.43 -1.17
N GLN A 45 -4.61 -10.28 -1.52
CA GLN A 45 -5.13 -10.65 -2.83
C GLN A 45 -4.92 -9.48 -3.79
N PHE A 46 -4.35 -9.74 -4.93
CA PHE A 46 -3.92 -8.70 -5.89
C PHE A 46 -5.06 -7.84 -6.43
N HIS A 47 -6.27 -8.41 -6.58
CA HIS A 47 -7.44 -7.72 -7.12
C HIS A 47 -7.14 -6.96 -8.43
N LEU A 48 -6.26 -7.53 -9.27
CA LEU A 48 -6.02 -7.01 -10.60
C LEU A 48 -7.15 -7.44 -11.54
N MET A 49 -7.50 -6.56 -12.46
CA MET A 49 -8.46 -6.88 -13.52
C MET A 49 -7.78 -7.75 -14.58
N ASN A 50 -8.19 -9.02 -14.68
CA ASN A 50 -7.53 -10.04 -15.49
C ASN A 50 -7.52 -9.77 -17.00
N TYR A 51 -8.41 -8.91 -17.49
CA TYR A 51 -8.53 -8.50 -18.89
C TYR A 51 -7.84 -7.18 -19.22
N LEU A 52 -7.23 -6.53 -18.23
CA LEU A 52 -6.42 -5.33 -18.37
C LEU A 52 -4.93 -5.68 -18.19
N THR A 53 -4.07 -5.04 -18.96
CA THR A 53 -2.62 -5.10 -18.81
C THR A 53 -2.19 -4.51 -17.47
N ALA A 54 -0.92 -4.70 -17.10
CA ALA A 54 -0.34 -4.09 -15.90
C ALA A 54 -0.49 -2.56 -15.94
N LEU A 55 -0.18 -1.93 -17.08
CA LEU A 55 -0.34 -0.49 -17.27
C LEU A 55 -1.78 -0.03 -17.11
N GLU A 56 -2.73 -0.70 -17.78
CA GLU A 56 -4.15 -0.37 -17.68
C GLU A 56 -4.71 -0.58 -16.28
N ASN A 57 -4.21 -1.57 -15.52
CA ASN A 57 -4.55 -1.74 -14.11
C ASN A 57 -4.10 -0.56 -13.23
N VAL A 58 -2.92 0.02 -13.51
CA VAL A 58 -2.44 1.23 -12.82
C VAL A 58 -3.29 2.43 -13.24
N MET A 59 -3.49 2.66 -14.54
CA MET A 59 -4.31 3.76 -15.06
C MET A 59 -5.76 3.72 -14.57
N MET A 60 -6.30 2.53 -14.24
CA MET A 60 -7.67 2.39 -13.72
C MET A 60 -7.90 3.21 -12.43
N ALA A 61 -6.87 3.35 -11.58
CA ALA A 61 -6.98 4.16 -10.38
C ALA A 61 -7.10 5.66 -10.69
N GLN A 62 -6.48 6.13 -11.78
CA GLN A 62 -6.58 7.53 -12.22
C GLN A 62 -7.99 7.89 -12.68
N TYR A 63 -8.73 6.98 -13.34
CA TYR A 63 -10.09 7.24 -13.83
C TYR A 63 -11.05 7.76 -12.75
N TYR A 64 -10.84 7.39 -11.51
CA TYR A 64 -11.66 7.83 -10.38
C TYR A 64 -11.15 9.11 -9.72
N HIS A 65 -9.94 9.55 -10.06
CA HIS A 65 -9.28 10.69 -9.44
C HIS A 65 -9.11 11.87 -10.42
N SER A 66 -8.63 11.58 -11.64
CA SER A 66 -8.25 12.57 -12.64
C SER A 66 -8.41 12.01 -14.06
N MET A 67 -7.86 12.68 -15.05
CA MET A 67 -7.72 12.09 -16.38
C MET A 67 -6.55 11.10 -16.37
N PRO A 68 -6.72 9.88 -16.95
CA PRO A 68 -5.64 8.91 -17.07
C PRO A 68 -4.47 9.47 -17.88
N ASP A 69 -3.28 9.27 -17.34
CA ASP A 69 -2.01 9.63 -17.97
C ASP A 69 -1.14 8.38 -18.08
N GLU A 70 -0.88 7.95 -19.33
CA GLU A 70 -0.09 6.75 -19.60
C GLU A 70 1.37 6.92 -19.22
N GLU A 71 1.93 8.14 -19.38
CA GLU A 71 3.34 8.40 -19.06
C GLU A 71 3.58 8.36 -17.55
N GLU A 72 2.70 8.97 -16.76
CA GLU A 72 2.72 8.90 -15.30
C GLU A 72 2.53 7.46 -14.79
N ALA A 73 1.60 6.70 -15.39
CA ALA A 73 1.39 5.29 -15.04
C ALA A 73 2.61 4.42 -15.38
N MET A 74 3.30 4.71 -16.50
CA MET A 74 4.52 4.03 -16.87
C MET A 74 5.67 4.37 -15.92
N GLU A 75 5.79 5.64 -15.47
CA GLU A 75 6.78 6.03 -14.47
C GLU A 75 6.55 5.34 -13.13
N THR A 76 5.31 5.28 -12.68
CA THR A 76 4.96 4.57 -11.45
C THR A 76 5.29 3.06 -11.55
N LEU A 77 5.12 2.45 -12.73
CA LEU A 77 5.59 1.08 -12.97
C LEU A 77 7.12 0.95 -12.93
N ARG A 78 7.87 1.98 -13.33
CA ARG A 78 9.35 2.01 -13.20
C ARG A 78 9.78 2.07 -11.75
N GLU A 79 9.11 2.87 -10.92
CA GLU A 79 9.39 2.98 -9.47
C GLU A 79 9.31 1.62 -8.76
N VAL A 80 8.37 0.77 -9.17
CA VAL A 80 8.24 -0.60 -8.64
C VAL A 80 9.01 -1.66 -9.46
N GLY A 81 9.81 -1.24 -10.45
CA GLY A 81 10.63 -2.11 -11.29
C GLY A 81 9.83 -3.03 -12.21
N ARG A 82 8.67 -2.56 -12.76
CA ARG A 82 7.78 -3.36 -13.62
C ARG A 82 7.40 -2.68 -14.95
N ALA A 83 8.13 -1.66 -15.38
CA ALA A 83 7.90 -1.04 -16.68
C ALA A 83 8.04 -2.02 -17.87
N ASP A 84 8.94 -3.01 -17.75
CA ASP A 84 9.15 -4.07 -18.73
C ASP A 84 7.95 -5.01 -18.87
N ARG A 85 7.05 -5.02 -17.91
CA ARG A 85 5.83 -5.82 -17.86
C ARG A 85 4.55 -5.04 -18.15
N ALA A 86 4.64 -3.76 -18.51
CA ALA A 86 3.50 -2.86 -18.70
C ALA A 86 2.38 -3.43 -19.59
N LYS A 87 2.75 -4.17 -20.63
CA LYS A 87 1.80 -4.77 -21.61
C LYS A 87 1.37 -6.20 -21.28
N HIS A 88 1.81 -6.77 -20.15
CA HIS A 88 1.43 -8.12 -19.73
C HIS A 88 0.10 -8.12 -19.02
N LEU A 89 -0.69 -9.17 -19.22
CA LEU A 89 -1.90 -9.44 -18.45
C LEU A 89 -1.52 -10.07 -17.09
N PRO A 90 -2.36 -9.95 -16.04
CA PRO A 90 -2.07 -10.51 -14.72
C PRO A 90 -1.70 -11.99 -14.73
N ASN A 91 -2.32 -12.80 -15.56
CA ASN A 91 -2.02 -14.24 -15.68
C ASN A 91 -0.66 -14.55 -16.33
N GLN A 92 0.02 -13.56 -16.87
CA GLN A 92 1.38 -13.64 -17.41
C GLN A 92 2.44 -13.16 -16.42
N LEU A 93 2.04 -12.75 -15.23
CA LEU A 93 2.88 -12.21 -14.17
C LEU A 93 2.98 -13.20 -13.00
N SER A 94 4.17 -13.32 -12.42
CA SER A 94 4.35 -14.02 -11.14
C SER A 94 3.62 -13.29 -10.01
N GLY A 95 3.39 -13.95 -8.86
CA GLY A 95 2.75 -13.33 -7.71
C GLY A 95 3.46 -12.05 -7.24
N GLY A 96 4.78 -12.06 -7.13
CA GLY A 96 5.56 -10.89 -6.76
C GLY A 96 5.51 -9.77 -7.81
N GLU A 97 5.38 -10.09 -9.11
CA GLU A 97 5.17 -9.08 -10.15
C GLU A 97 3.77 -8.48 -10.06
N GLN A 98 2.74 -9.30 -9.83
CA GLN A 98 1.37 -8.83 -9.61
C GLN A 98 1.28 -7.90 -8.40
N GLN A 99 1.95 -8.25 -7.29
CA GLN A 99 1.97 -7.42 -6.09
C GLN A 99 2.63 -6.07 -6.35
N ARG A 100 3.73 -6.01 -7.10
CA ARG A 100 4.34 -4.74 -7.48
C ARG A 100 3.43 -3.89 -8.38
N VAL A 101 2.67 -4.49 -9.28
CA VAL A 101 1.63 -3.76 -10.05
C VAL A 101 0.53 -3.22 -9.13
N CYS A 102 0.13 -3.97 -8.08
CA CYS A 102 -0.83 -3.48 -7.08
C CYS A 102 -0.28 -2.29 -6.30
N ILE A 103 1.01 -2.31 -5.95
CA ILE A 103 1.67 -1.17 -5.29
C ILE A 103 1.68 0.03 -6.23
N ALA A 104 2.07 -0.12 -7.50
CA ALA A 104 2.03 0.95 -8.48
C ALA A 104 0.61 1.55 -8.61
N ARG A 105 -0.42 0.70 -8.70
CA ARG A 105 -1.83 1.14 -8.72
C ARG A 105 -2.22 1.92 -7.47
N ALA A 106 -1.68 1.58 -6.31
CA ALA A 106 -1.95 2.29 -5.06
C ALA A 106 -1.23 3.65 -4.98
N LEU A 107 -0.10 3.80 -5.67
CA LEU A 107 0.76 4.99 -5.63
C LEU A 107 0.39 6.06 -6.66
N ILE A 108 -0.22 5.69 -7.78
CA ILE A 108 -0.40 6.56 -8.97
C ILE A 108 -1.10 7.89 -8.67
N ASN A 109 -1.94 7.95 -7.65
CA ASN A 109 -2.65 9.16 -7.25
C ASN A 109 -1.93 9.90 -6.09
N HIS A 110 -0.66 9.63 -5.83
CA HIS A 110 0.18 10.26 -4.80
C HIS A 110 -0.50 10.31 -3.42
N PRO A 111 -0.91 9.17 -2.85
CA PRO A 111 -1.66 9.13 -1.60
C PRO A 111 -0.81 9.66 -0.43
N ALA A 112 -1.47 10.33 0.54
CA ALA A 112 -0.82 10.73 1.79
C ALA A 112 -0.48 9.53 2.68
N LEU A 113 -1.19 8.41 2.52
CA LEU A 113 -1.02 7.19 3.29
C LEU A 113 -1.15 5.95 2.41
N LEU A 114 -0.15 5.08 2.46
CA LEU A 114 -0.22 3.74 1.90
C LEU A 114 -0.57 2.73 3.00
N LEU A 115 -1.65 1.97 2.81
CA LEU A 115 -2.07 0.89 3.69
C LEU A 115 -1.82 -0.45 3.01
N ALA A 116 -0.98 -1.29 3.59
CA ALA A 116 -0.66 -2.62 3.10
C ALA A 116 -1.17 -3.68 4.08
N ASP A 117 -2.11 -4.52 3.63
CA ASP A 117 -2.73 -5.58 4.41
C ASP A 117 -2.21 -6.94 3.97
N GLU A 118 -1.36 -7.56 4.79
CA GLU A 118 -0.74 -8.87 4.50
C GLU A 118 -0.09 -8.92 3.10
N SER A 119 0.51 -7.82 2.68
CA SER A 119 0.96 -7.60 1.30
C SER A 119 2.09 -8.52 0.84
N THR A 120 2.72 -9.26 1.76
CA THR A 120 3.78 -10.23 1.51
C THR A 120 3.36 -11.67 1.76
N GLY A 121 2.23 -11.93 2.44
CA GLY A 121 1.84 -13.24 2.95
C GLY A 121 1.63 -14.36 1.92
N ASN A 122 1.59 -14.05 0.62
CA ASN A 122 1.49 -15.03 -0.48
C ASN A 122 2.77 -15.10 -1.33
N LEU A 123 3.86 -14.49 -0.88
CA LEU A 123 5.09 -14.37 -1.64
C LEU A 123 6.18 -15.29 -1.07
N ASP A 124 7.14 -15.64 -1.91
CA ASP A 124 8.38 -16.23 -1.44
C ASP A 124 9.27 -15.15 -0.79
N GLU A 125 10.23 -15.59 0.02
CA GLU A 125 11.16 -14.74 0.78
C GLU A 125 11.85 -13.67 -0.11
N LYS A 126 12.26 -14.05 -1.33
CA LYS A 126 12.89 -13.13 -2.27
C LYS A 126 11.94 -12.01 -2.71
N ASN A 127 10.69 -12.34 -3.03
CA ASN A 127 9.70 -11.34 -3.44
C ASN A 127 9.23 -10.50 -2.25
N GLU A 128 9.12 -11.08 -1.05
CA GLU A 128 8.86 -10.35 0.18
C GLU A 128 9.92 -9.27 0.41
N TYR A 129 11.20 -9.64 0.38
CA TYR A 129 12.31 -8.70 0.51
C TYR A 129 12.21 -7.54 -0.52
N LEU A 130 11.89 -7.86 -1.79
CA LEU A 130 11.74 -6.83 -2.83
C LEU A 130 10.56 -5.88 -2.56
N ILE A 131 9.47 -6.35 -1.97
CA ILE A 131 8.33 -5.50 -1.59
C ILE A 131 8.71 -4.58 -0.42
N MET A 132 9.40 -5.12 0.59
CA MET A 132 9.86 -4.34 1.73
C MET A 132 10.88 -3.27 1.32
N ASP A 133 11.81 -3.59 0.39
CA ASP A 133 12.73 -2.61 -0.20
C ASP A 133 11.99 -1.47 -0.93
N ILE A 134 10.90 -1.78 -1.65
CA ILE A 134 10.04 -0.75 -2.26
C ILE A 134 9.40 0.13 -1.17
N PHE A 135 8.83 -0.46 -0.13
CA PHE A 135 8.24 0.31 0.97
C PHE A 135 9.27 1.19 1.69
N GLU A 136 10.47 0.67 1.90
CA GLU A 136 11.56 1.46 2.48
C GLU A 136 11.93 2.66 1.60
N LYS A 137 12.08 2.47 0.29
CA LYS A 137 12.38 3.56 -0.66
C LYS A 137 11.28 4.62 -0.65
N LEU A 138 10.02 4.21 -0.68
CA LEU A 138 8.87 5.11 -0.61
C LEU A 138 8.84 5.89 0.71
N HIS A 139 9.10 5.22 1.83
CA HIS A 139 9.16 5.87 3.14
C HIS A 139 10.30 6.89 3.21
N ASN A 140 11.49 6.54 2.69
CA ASN A 140 12.63 7.46 2.62
C ASN A 140 12.35 8.67 1.70
N ALA A 141 11.47 8.51 0.71
CA ALA A 141 10.99 9.61 -0.14
C ALA A 141 9.88 10.45 0.52
N GLY A 142 9.43 10.10 1.75
CA GLY A 142 8.47 10.88 2.54
C GLY A 142 7.07 10.29 2.61
N SER A 143 6.81 9.12 2.02
CA SER A 143 5.51 8.47 2.12
C SER A 143 5.24 7.93 3.54
N SER A 144 4.02 8.11 4.03
CA SER A 144 3.56 7.43 5.23
C SER A 144 3.02 6.04 4.87
N ILE A 145 3.52 5.01 5.53
CA ILE A 145 3.15 3.62 5.23
C ILE A 145 2.72 2.90 6.51
N ILE A 146 1.59 2.22 6.46
CA ILE A 146 1.14 1.29 7.50
C ILE A 146 1.08 -0.10 6.89
N VAL A 147 1.85 -1.02 7.44
CA VAL A 147 1.81 -2.44 7.08
C VAL A 147 1.10 -3.19 8.19
N VAL A 148 0.07 -3.95 7.84
CA VAL A 148 -0.59 -4.92 8.73
C VAL A 148 -0.06 -6.30 8.37
N THR A 149 0.52 -6.97 9.34
CA THR A 149 1.10 -8.30 9.15
C THR A 149 1.01 -9.12 10.43
N HIS A 150 1.01 -10.43 10.29
CA HIS A 150 1.23 -11.35 11.40
C HIS A 150 2.67 -11.88 11.43
N ASP A 151 3.51 -11.49 10.47
CA ASP A 151 4.91 -11.87 10.40
C ASP A 151 5.76 -10.93 11.28
N PRO A 152 6.46 -11.48 12.30
CA PRO A 152 7.34 -10.69 13.15
C PRO A 152 8.52 -10.06 12.40
N GLU A 153 9.06 -10.72 11.37
CA GLU A 153 10.22 -10.23 10.62
C GLU A 153 9.85 -8.96 9.85
N VAL A 154 8.71 -8.96 9.18
CA VAL A 154 8.15 -7.76 8.53
C VAL A 154 7.88 -6.65 9.55
N GLY A 155 7.32 -7.01 10.73
CA GLY A 155 7.08 -6.06 11.82
C GLY A 155 8.36 -5.43 12.34
N ASP A 156 9.47 -6.17 12.32
CA ASP A 156 10.77 -5.72 12.81
C ASP A 156 11.43 -4.66 11.93
N GLU A 157 11.07 -4.55 10.67
CA GLU A 157 11.56 -3.52 9.74
C GLU A 157 10.91 -2.14 9.96
N ALA A 158 9.79 -2.06 10.68
CA ALA A 158 9.07 -0.81 10.91
C ALA A 158 9.75 0.07 11.97
N GLU A 159 9.70 1.40 11.79
CA GLU A 159 10.15 2.37 12.82
C GLU A 159 9.27 2.34 14.08
N ARG A 160 8.02 1.96 13.91
CA ARG A 160 7.04 1.85 14.98
C ARG A 160 6.19 0.60 14.78
N MET A 161 6.19 -0.27 15.75
CA MET A 161 5.37 -1.48 15.77
C MET A 161 4.29 -1.36 16.84
N ILE A 162 3.04 -1.69 16.47
CA ILE A 162 1.91 -1.76 17.38
C ILE A 162 1.36 -3.18 17.34
N VAL A 163 1.50 -3.90 18.44
CA VAL A 163 0.96 -5.26 18.56
C VAL A 163 -0.46 -5.20 19.08
N LEU A 164 -1.36 -5.84 18.35
CA LEU A 164 -2.78 -5.95 18.72
C LEU A 164 -3.11 -7.37 19.19
N GLU A 165 -3.68 -7.50 20.37
CA GLU A 165 -4.22 -8.76 20.91
C GLU A 165 -5.68 -8.56 21.29
N HIS A 166 -6.55 -9.45 20.82
CA HIS A 166 -7.99 -9.38 21.08
C HIS A 166 -8.62 -7.98 20.78
N GLY A 167 -8.13 -7.28 19.75
CA GLY A 167 -8.61 -5.97 19.36
C GLY A 167 -8.15 -4.80 20.25
N ARG A 168 -7.17 -5.04 21.12
CA ARG A 168 -6.57 -4.03 22.01
C ARG A 168 -5.08 -3.90 21.73
N ILE A 169 -4.52 -2.72 21.97
CA ILE A 169 -3.07 -2.52 21.93
C ILE A 169 -2.47 -3.24 23.12
N ALA A 170 -1.71 -4.30 22.85
CA ALA A 170 -0.97 -5.07 23.85
C ALA A 170 0.42 -4.46 24.08
N ARG A 171 1.09 -4.03 23.01
CA ARG A 171 2.44 -3.49 23.05
C ARG A 171 2.64 -2.45 21.94
N GLU A 172 3.44 -1.44 22.25
CA GLU A 172 3.94 -0.46 21.27
C GLU A 172 5.46 -0.36 21.41
N GLU A 173 6.16 -0.48 20.29
CA GLU A 173 7.61 -0.35 20.21
C GLU A 173 7.98 0.71 19.19
N LYS A 174 8.91 1.59 19.57
CA LYS A 174 9.59 2.49 18.65
C LYS A 174 11.00 2.00 18.46
N LYS A 175 11.36 1.66 17.24
CA LYS A 175 12.70 1.17 16.90
C LYS A 175 13.54 2.32 16.35
N LYS A 176 14.78 2.43 16.87
CA LYS A 176 15.80 3.20 16.15
C LYS A 176 16.24 2.31 14.97
N ARG A 177 15.99 2.77 13.75
CA ARG A 177 16.40 2.08 12.52
C ARG A 177 17.87 1.68 12.60
N GLN A 178 18.15 0.39 12.73
CA GLN A 178 19.46 -0.19 12.44
C GLN A 178 19.36 -0.72 11.01
N ARG A 179 20.00 -0.04 10.06
CA ARG A 179 20.12 -0.57 8.71
C ARG A 179 20.91 -1.88 8.78
N PRO A 180 20.40 -3.00 8.27
CA PRO A 180 21.29 -4.10 7.94
C PRO A 180 22.23 -3.60 6.85
N VAL A 181 23.54 -3.65 7.13
CA VAL A 181 24.58 -3.45 6.11
C VAL A 181 24.53 -4.71 5.24
N ILE A 182 23.91 -4.60 4.07
CA ILE A 182 24.01 -5.66 3.06
C ILE A 182 25.45 -5.60 2.57
N ALA A 183 26.25 -6.60 2.93
CA ALA A 183 27.55 -6.82 2.31
C ALA A 183 27.30 -7.16 0.84
N GLU A 184 27.97 -6.42 -0.07
CA GLU A 184 27.99 -6.64 -1.52
C GLU A 184 28.52 -8.04 -1.90
#